data_4dce215ebc3a1be8a510eeb8d9cb88a3
#
_entry.id   4dce215ebc3a1be8a510eeb8d9cb88a3
#
_cell.length_a   1.000
_cell.length_b   1.000
_cell.length_c   1.000
_cell.angle_alpha   90.00
_cell.angle_beta   90.00
_cell.angle_gamma   90.00
#
_symmetry.space_group_name_H-M   'P 1'
#
loop_
_entity.id
_entity.type
_entity.pdbx_description
1 polymer ?
#
loop_
_entity_poly.entity_id
_entity_poly.type
_entity_poly.pdbx_seq_one_letter_code
_entity_poly.pdbx_strand_id
1 'polypeptide(L)'
;MTEKEELIIPFDEIKNNKEINTYITQANASLSAMGFTEHSFGHVTICVNVVKDLLTKLGYSKREINLGQIAAYMHDIGNVVNRNDHAQTGAVMAFRILDNLGMMVEDIATIVTAIGNH
;
A
#
# COMPACT_ATOMS: atom_id res chain seq x y z
N MET A 1 4.33 1.81 -25.80
CA MET A 1 3.81 1.15 -25.61
C MET A 1 3.90 0.10 -24.52
N THR A 2 4.04 -0.99 -24.91
CA THR A 2 3.95 -2.13 -24.04
C THR A 2 5.09 -2.24 -23.03
N GLU A 3 6.28 -1.76 -23.37
CA GLU A 3 7.40 -1.82 -22.47
C GLU A 3 7.12 -1.14 -21.13
N LYS A 4 6.51 0.05 -21.20
CA LYS A 4 6.15 0.79 -20.00
C LYS A 4 5.06 0.09 -19.21
N GLU A 5 4.12 -0.56 -19.91
CA GLU A 5 3.06 -1.32 -19.26
C GLU A 5 3.61 -2.58 -18.59
N GLU A 6 4.61 -3.22 -19.19
CA GLU A 6 5.24 -4.40 -18.63
C GLU A 6 5.95 -4.14 -17.31
N LEU A 7 6.34 -2.88 -17.06
CA LEU A 7 6.99 -2.49 -15.83
C LEU A 7 6.01 -2.12 -14.72
N ILE A 8 4.71 -2.13 -15.03
CA ILE A 8 3.68 -1.88 -14.02
C ILE A 8 3.49 -3.14 -13.20
N ILE A 9 3.65 -3.00 -11.89
CA ILE A 9 3.42 -4.11 -10.97
C ILE A 9 1.92 -4.12 -10.63
N PRO A 10 1.20 -5.19 -10.96
CA PRO A 10 -0.24 -5.25 -10.67
C PRO A 10 -0.49 -5.39 -9.17
N PHE A 11 -1.62 -4.87 -8.72
CA PHE A 11 -2.01 -4.95 -7.32
C PHE A 11 -2.00 -6.39 -6.78
N ASP A 12 -2.40 -7.37 -7.60
CA ASP A 12 -2.41 -8.77 -7.17
C ASP A 12 -1.03 -9.26 -6.74
N GLU A 13 0.03 -8.77 -7.36
CA GLU A 13 1.40 -9.12 -6.96
C GLU A 13 1.71 -8.57 -5.57
N ILE A 14 1.26 -7.35 -5.29
CA ILE A 14 1.44 -6.73 -3.97
C ILE A 14 0.61 -7.49 -2.91
N LYS A 15 -0.64 -7.78 -3.24
CA LYS A 15 -1.55 -8.48 -2.34
C LYS A 15 -1.02 -9.86 -1.93
N ASN A 16 -0.28 -10.51 -2.81
CA ASN A 16 0.26 -11.84 -2.57
C ASN A 16 1.75 -11.81 -2.17
N ASN A 17 2.31 -10.65 -1.93
CA ASN A 17 3.71 -10.51 -1.56
C ASN A 17 3.93 -10.93 -0.11
N LYS A 18 4.81 -11.91 0.09
CA LYS A 18 5.06 -12.48 1.41
C LYS A 18 5.67 -11.47 2.38
N GLU A 19 6.61 -10.67 1.90
CA GLU A 19 7.26 -9.67 2.75
C GLU A 19 6.25 -8.63 3.25
N ILE A 20 5.46 -8.08 2.35
CA ILE A 20 4.45 -7.08 2.69
C ILE A 20 3.44 -7.65 3.69
N ASN A 21 2.95 -8.86 3.43
CA ASN A 21 1.96 -9.50 4.28
C ASN A 21 2.52 -9.85 5.66
N THR A 22 3.80 -10.16 5.74
CA THR A 22 4.47 -10.40 7.03
C THR A 22 4.47 -9.12 7.86
N TYR A 23 4.80 -7.98 7.26
CA TYR A 23 4.78 -6.70 7.97
C TYR A 23 3.37 -6.30 8.39
N ILE A 24 2.38 -6.52 7.55
CA ILE A 24 0.98 -6.22 7.88
C ILE A 24 0.52 -7.08 9.07
N THR A 25 0.84 -8.36 9.04
CA THR A 25 0.49 -9.27 10.12
C THR A 25 1.12 -8.83 11.45
N GLN A 26 2.40 -8.47 11.41
CA GLN A 26 3.11 -8.02 12.61
C GLN A 26 2.59 -6.68 13.11
N ALA A 27 2.25 -5.78 12.20
CA ALA A 27 1.65 -4.49 12.56
C ALA A 27 0.31 -4.69 13.26
N ASN A 28 -0.51 -5.60 12.75
CA ASN A 28 -1.80 -5.92 13.37
C ASN A 28 -1.61 -6.49 14.78
N ALA A 29 -0.63 -7.37 14.97
CA ALA A 29 -0.33 -7.94 16.28
C ALA A 29 0.09 -6.86 17.28
N SER A 30 0.94 -5.92 16.83
CA SER A 30 1.40 -4.82 17.67
C SER A 30 0.25 -3.90 18.07
N LEU A 31 -0.61 -3.56 17.11
CA LEU A 31 -1.76 -2.69 17.38
C LEU A 31 -2.77 -3.36 18.30
N SER A 32 -3.01 -4.65 18.13
CA SER A 32 -3.91 -5.40 19.00
C SER A 32 -3.40 -5.42 20.46
N ALA A 33 -2.09 -5.57 20.62
CA ALA A 33 -1.47 -5.55 21.95
C ALA A 33 -1.64 -4.19 22.64
N MET A 34 -1.79 -3.10 21.86
CA MET A 34 -2.01 -1.76 22.38
C MET A 34 -3.49 -1.39 22.49
N GLY A 35 -4.40 -2.32 22.18
CA GLY A 35 -5.84 -2.08 22.27
C GLY A 35 -6.50 -1.57 20.99
N PHE A 36 -5.77 -1.45 19.89
CA PHE A 36 -6.34 -1.08 18.59
C PHE A 36 -6.85 -2.36 17.91
N THR A 37 -8.06 -2.32 17.35
CA THR A 37 -8.69 -3.52 16.82
C THR A 37 -9.07 -3.47 15.35
N GLU A 38 -8.99 -2.31 14.71
CA GLU A 38 -9.53 -2.11 13.36
C GLU A 38 -8.49 -2.11 12.25
N HIS A 39 -7.38 -2.85 12.42
CA HIS A 39 -6.27 -2.85 11.47
C HIS A 39 -5.96 -4.25 10.92
N SER A 40 -7.01 -5.04 10.69
CA SER A 40 -6.89 -6.38 10.12
C SER A 40 -6.81 -6.34 8.59
N PHE A 41 -6.52 -7.50 7.97
CA PHE A 41 -6.62 -7.64 6.53
C PHE A 41 -8.02 -7.31 6.01
N GLY A 42 -9.06 -7.54 6.83
CA GLY A 42 -10.41 -7.15 6.47
C GLY A 42 -10.54 -5.64 6.30
N HIS A 43 -9.98 -4.86 7.20
CA HIS A 43 -9.95 -3.40 7.11
C HIS A 43 -9.21 -2.94 5.86
N VAL A 44 -8.03 -3.51 5.62
CA VAL A 44 -7.21 -3.17 4.46
C VAL A 44 -7.96 -3.48 3.16
N THR A 45 -8.64 -4.62 3.11
CA THR A 45 -9.44 -5.01 1.94
C THR A 45 -10.56 -4.01 1.67
N ILE A 46 -11.23 -3.54 2.72
CA ILE A 46 -12.27 -2.51 2.58
C ILE A 46 -11.67 -1.24 2.00
N CYS A 47 -10.53 -0.79 2.51
CA CYS A 47 -9.87 0.42 2.02
C CYS A 47 -9.50 0.30 0.54
N VAL A 48 -8.95 -0.85 0.14
CA VAL A 48 -8.59 -1.11 -1.25
C VAL A 48 -9.81 -1.04 -2.16
N ASN A 49 -10.92 -1.66 -1.75
CA ASN A 49 -12.14 -1.67 -2.55
C ASN A 49 -12.78 -0.29 -2.65
N VAL A 50 -12.77 0.49 -1.56
CA VAL A 50 -13.28 1.87 -1.57
C VAL A 50 -12.48 2.73 -2.54
N VAL A 51 -11.16 2.64 -2.50
CA VAL A 51 -10.28 3.39 -3.40
C VAL A 51 -10.55 3.00 -4.85
N LYS A 52 -10.65 1.72 -5.13
CA LYS A 52 -10.94 1.22 -6.47
C LYS A 52 -12.25 1.78 -7.01
N ASP A 53 -13.31 1.70 -6.21
CA ASP A 53 -14.62 2.18 -6.62
C ASP A 53 -14.62 3.69 -6.84
N LEU A 54 -14.03 4.43 -5.92
CA LEU A 54 -13.99 5.89 -5.99
C LEU A 54 -13.24 6.35 -7.24
N LEU A 55 -12.03 5.83 -7.45
CA LEU A 55 -11.21 6.24 -8.59
C LEU A 55 -11.84 5.82 -9.91
N THR A 56 -12.51 4.67 -9.95
CA THR A 56 -13.23 4.22 -11.13
C THR A 56 -14.35 5.19 -11.47
N LYS A 57 -15.14 5.60 -10.49
CA LYS A 57 -16.25 6.53 -10.67
C LYS A 57 -15.77 7.92 -11.09
N LEU A 58 -14.60 8.33 -10.64
CA LEU A 58 -14.02 9.61 -10.99
C LEU A 58 -13.31 9.62 -12.35
N GLY A 59 -13.25 8.47 -13.02
CA GLY A 59 -12.70 8.37 -14.36
C GLY A 59 -11.19 8.24 -14.46
N TYR A 60 -10.53 7.85 -13.38
CA TYR A 60 -9.08 7.64 -13.39
C TYR A 60 -8.71 6.43 -14.25
N SER A 61 -7.49 6.42 -14.76
CA SER A 61 -6.99 5.32 -15.59
C SER A 61 -6.81 4.04 -14.78
N LYS A 62 -6.74 2.91 -15.48
CA LYS A 62 -6.46 1.62 -14.84
C LYS A 62 -5.14 1.65 -14.07
N ARG A 63 -4.13 2.32 -14.64
CA ARG A 63 -2.84 2.47 -13.99
C ARG A 63 -2.95 3.22 -12.68
N GLU A 64 -3.67 4.33 -12.68
CA GLU A 64 -3.87 5.14 -11.48
C GLU A 64 -4.69 4.41 -10.42
N ILE A 65 -5.70 3.66 -10.84
CA ILE A 65 -6.49 2.82 -9.93
C ILE A 65 -5.59 1.76 -9.29
N ASN A 66 -4.73 1.12 -10.09
CA ASN A 66 -3.79 0.12 -9.58
C ASN A 66 -2.86 0.72 -8.52
N LEU A 67 -2.29 1.89 -8.78
CA LEU A 67 -1.42 2.56 -7.82
C LEU A 67 -2.16 2.94 -6.54
N GLY A 68 -3.40 3.39 -6.68
CA GLY A 68 -4.24 3.70 -5.53
C GLY A 68 -4.52 2.49 -4.65
N GLN A 69 -4.78 1.34 -5.28
CA GLN A 69 -4.99 0.10 -4.54
C GLN A 69 -3.74 -0.33 -3.77
N ILE A 70 -2.57 -0.20 -4.39
CA ILE A 70 -1.29 -0.52 -3.75
C ILE A 70 -1.07 0.40 -2.55
N ALA A 71 -1.29 1.71 -2.73
CA ALA A 71 -1.14 2.67 -1.63
C ALA A 71 -2.09 2.33 -0.47
N ALA A 72 -3.34 2.02 -0.77
CA ALA A 72 -4.33 1.65 0.24
C ALA A 72 -3.92 0.37 0.99
N TYR A 73 -3.40 -0.62 0.28
CA TYR A 73 -2.99 -1.88 0.89
C TYR A 73 -1.83 -1.69 1.85
N MET A 74 -0.91 -0.78 1.54
CA MET A 74 0.32 -0.58 2.31
C MET A 74 0.26 0.60 3.27
N HIS A 75 -0.86 1.33 3.34
CA HIS A 75 -0.89 2.62 4.02
C HIS A 75 -0.56 2.57 5.52
N ASP A 76 -0.86 1.48 6.18
CA ASP A 76 -0.62 1.33 7.62
C ASP A 76 0.58 0.43 7.96
N ILE A 77 1.39 0.08 6.96
CA ILE A 77 2.52 -0.85 7.17
C ILE A 77 3.53 -0.31 8.20
N GLY A 78 3.61 1.01 8.33
CA GLY A 78 4.52 1.65 9.29
C GLY A 78 4.22 1.34 10.75
N ASN A 79 3.01 0.87 11.05
CA ASN A 79 2.64 0.47 12.40
C ASN A 79 3.46 -0.72 12.91
N VAL A 80 4.16 -1.45 12.04
CA VAL A 80 5.06 -2.53 12.47
C VAL A 80 6.23 -1.97 13.27
N VAL A 81 6.62 -0.73 13.02
CA VAL A 81 7.69 -0.05 13.73
C VAL A 81 7.13 0.69 14.95
N ASN A 82 6.17 1.57 14.74
CA ASN A 82 5.56 2.35 15.81
C ASN A 82 4.27 2.99 15.29
N ARG A 83 3.29 3.15 16.17
CA ARG A 83 2.06 3.87 15.84
C ARG A 83 2.35 5.34 15.57
N ASN A 84 3.28 5.94 16.32
CA ASN A 84 3.69 7.33 16.10
C ASN A 84 4.43 7.43 14.77
N ASP A 85 4.06 8.42 13.95
CA ASP A 85 4.67 8.67 12.65
C ASP A 85 4.59 7.47 11.70
N HIS A 86 3.58 6.61 11.88
CA HIS A 86 3.44 5.41 11.05
C HIS A 86 3.28 5.74 9.56
N ALA A 87 2.70 6.90 9.23
CA ALA A 87 2.56 7.31 7.83
C ALA A 87 3.93 7.54 7.19
N GLN A 88 4.81 8.27 7.85
CA GLN A 88 6.15 8.55 7.33
C GLN A 88 7.00 7.29 7.30
N THR A 89 6.95 6.49 8.37
CA THR A 89 7.65 5.21 8.43
C THR A 89 7.15 4.28 7.34
N GLY A 90 5.84 4.22 7.14
CA GLY A 90 5.24 3.38 6.10
C GLY A 90 5.65 3.80 4.70
N ALA A 91 5.75 5.10 4.45
CA ALA A 91 6.21 5.62 3.16
C ALA A 91 7.64 5.18 2.85
N VAL A 92 8.53 5.25 3.85
CA VAL A 92 9.93 4.82 3.69
C VAL A 92 10.00 3.31 3.46
N MET A 93 9.23 2.53 4.22
CA MET A 93 9.19 1.07 4.04
C MET A 93 8.68 0.71 2.65
N ALA A 94 7.60 1.37 2.20
CA ALA A 94 7.03 1.13 0.89
C ALA A 94 8.03 1.46 -0.22
N PHE A 95 8.76 2.56 -0.08
CA PHE A 95 9.79 2.92 -1.04
C PHE A 95 10.80 1.78 -1.21
N ARG A 96 11.34 1.27 -0.11
CA ARG A 96 12.35 0.20 -0.18
C ARG A 96 11.79 -1.07 -0.82
N ILE A 97 10.59 -1.47 -0.38
CA ILE A 97 9.98 -2.70 -0.87
C ILE A 97 9.69 -2.60 -2.37
N LEU A 98 9.07 -1.50 -2.79
CA LEU A 98 8.67 -1.32 -4.19
C LEU A 98 9.87 -1.13 -5.11
N ASP A 99 10.91 -0.45 -4.63
CA ASP A 99 12.17 -0.32 -5.37
C ASP A 99 12.81 -1.69 -5.59
N ASN A 100 12.82 -2.53 -4.56
CA ASN A 100 13.36 -3.89 -4.67
C ASN A 100 12.55 -4.76 -5.64
N LEU A 101 11.26 -4.47 -5.80
CA LEU A 101 10.41 -5.18 -6.75
C LEU A 101 10.56 -4.68 -8.18
N GLY A 102 11.31 -3.60 -8.39
CA GLY A 102 11.55 -3.06 -9.72
C GLY A 102 10.48 -2.11 -10.22
N MET A 103 9.69 -1.52 -9.30
CA MET A 103 8.67 -0.56 -9.70
C MET A 103 9.30 0.71 -10.25
N MET A 104 8.65 1.34 -11.21
CA MET A 104 9.12 2.61 -11.79
C MET A 104 9.12 3.72 -10.75
N VAL A 105 10.13 4.59 -10.82
CA VAL A 105 10.31 5.68 -9.86
C VAL A 105 9.07 6.57 -9.75
N GLU A 106 8.43 6.89 -10.88
CA GLU A 106 7.23 7.73 -10.89
C GLU A 106 6.09 7.08 -10.10
N ASP A 107 5.94 5.78 -10.23
CA ASP A 107 4.90 5.03 -9.53
C ASP A 107 5.20 4.95 -8.03
N ILE A 108 6.46 4.71 -7.68
CA ILE A 108 6.89 4.70 -6.29
C ILE A 108 6.61 6.07 -5.65
N ALA A 109 6.96 7.15 -6.34
CA ALA A 109 6.74 8.50 -5.84
C ALA A 109 5.25 8.75 -5.55
N THR A 110 4.39 8.33 -6.45
CA THR A 110 2.94 8.48 -6.26
C THR A 110 2.46 7.72 -5.02
N ILE A 111 2.89 6.49 -4.87
CA ILE A 111 2.47 5.64 -3.75
C ILE A 111 3.00 6.17 -2.43
N VAL A 112 4.30 6.50 -2.34
CA VAL A 112 4.88 6.96 -1.07
C VAL A 112 4.31 8.31 -0.64
N THR A 113 4.00 9.19 -1.60
CA THR A 113 3.35 10.46 -1.28
C THR A 113 1.96 10.22 -0.68
N ALA A 114 1.19 9.31 -1.25
CA ALA A 114 -0.13 8.97 -0.75
C ALA A 114 -0.04 8.38 0.67
N ILE A 115 0.90 7.47 0.91
CA ILE A 115 1.08 6.84 2.22
C ILE A 115 1.54 7.86 3.25
N GLY A 116 2.51 8.69 2.91
CA GLY A 116 3.08 9.67 3.84
C GLY A 116 2.13 10.77 4.26
N ASN A 117 1.08 10.99 3.49
CA ASN A 117 0.13 12.08 3.72
C ASN A 117 -1.25 11.61 4.17
N HIS A 118 -1.39 10.33 4.51
CA HIS A 118 -2.69 9.86 4.97
C HIS A 118 -2.94 10.15 6.48
#